data_478d991ac558ca2ea897d2fe688a604f
#
_entry.id   478d991ac558ca2ea897d2fe688a604f
#
_cell.length_a   1.000
_cell.length_b   1.000
_cell.length_c   1.000
_cell.angle_alpha   90.00
_cell.angle_beta   90.00
_cell.angle_gamma   90.00
#
_symmetry.space_group_name_H-M   'P 1'
#
loop_
_entity.id
_entity.type
_entity.pdbx_description
1 polymer ?
#
loop_
_entity_poly.entity_id
_entity_poly.type
_entity_poly.pdbx_seq_one_letter_code
_entity_poly.pdbx_strand_id
1 'polypeptide(L)'
;ASLKPGEVSRPIQAANGYHIVRLNDLRTGVGDPVQQQTHARHILIRPTAVLSSEQARERLVNIRQRIVQGGANFADMARQYSNDASAPQGGDLGWLSPQETVPEFERAMDALKPGEVSEPIQSPFGWHLIQVIERRTQDLGRERQRQAARQALFQRKLDQLYEDWARELRDKAYVEIRLG
;
A
#
# COMPACT_ATOMS: atom_id res chain seq x y z
N ALA A 1 -23.05 9.63 -21.21
CA ALA A 1 -23.75 8.42 -21.66
C ALA A 1 -23.22 7.25 -20.86
N SER A 2 -24.06 6.55 -20.13
CA SER A 2 -23.71 5.40 -19.31
C SER A 2 -23.87 4.13 -20.14
N LEU A 3 -22.78 3.67 -20.76
CA LEU A 3 -22.74 2.34 -21.39
C LEU A 3 -22.55 1.27 -20.32
N LYS A 4 -23.16 0.13 -20.52
CA LYS A 4 -22.90 -1.09 -19.72
C LYS A 4 -21.76 -1.90 -20.36
N PRO A 5 -21.00 -2.72 -19.60
CA PRO A 5 -20.02 -3.63 -20.19
C PRO A 5 -20.64 -4.49 -21.30
N GLY A 6 -19.98 -4.52 -22.45
CA GLY A 6 -20.46 -5.19 -23.67
C GLY A 6 -21.31 -4.32 -24.60
N GLU A 7 -21.78 -3.16 -24.16
CA GLU A 7 -22.63 -2.25 -24.92
C GLU A 7 -21.82 -1.38 -25.89
N VAL A 8 -22.42 -1.09 -27.06
CA VAL A 8 -21.85 -0.24 -28.12
C VAL A 8 -22.58 1.10 -28.14
N SER A 9 -21.84 2.19 -28.23
CA SER A 9 -22.42 3.54 -28.30
C SER A 9 -23.13 3.78 -29.65
N ARG A 10 -24.03 4.75 -29.66
CA ARG A 10 -24.42 5.42 -30.90
C ARG A 10 -23.21 6.17 -31.47
N PRO A 11 -23.21 6.51 -32.80
CA PRO A 11 -22.15 7.34 -33.35
C PRO A 11 -22.02 8.66 -32.60
N ILE A 12 -20.80 8.95 -32.13
CA ILE A 12 -20.44 10.16 -31.37
C ILE A 12 -19.66 11.03 -32.33
N GLN A 13 -20.16 12.26 -32.58
CA GLN A 13 -19.44 13.23 -33.39
C GLN A 13 -18.35 13.91 -32.56
N ALA A 14 -17.13 13.92 -33.09
CA ALA A 14 -15.97 14.61 -32.51
C ALA A 14 -15.30 15.48 -33.60
N ALA A 15 -14.36 16.32 -33.21
CA ALA A 15 -13.68 17.23 -34.15
C ALA A 15 -12.93 16.51 -35.30
N ASN A 16 -12.58 15.26 -35.13
CA ASN A 16 -11.85 14.40 -36.08
C ASN A 16 -12.75 13.37 -36.77
N GLY A 17 -14.10 13.43 -36.64
CA GLY A 17 -15.03 12.50 -37.28
C GLY A 17 -16.05 11.86 -36.34
N TYR A 18 -16.67 10.76 -36.81
CA TYR A 18 -17.63 9.98 -36.03
C TYR A 18 -16.94 8.76 -35.38
N HIS A 19 -17.20 8.56 -34.10
CA HIS A 19 -16.66 7.45 -33.32
C HIS A 19 -17.78 6.54 -32.84
N ILE A 20 -17.54 5.24 -32.90
CA ILE A 20 -18.36 4.20 -32.25
C ILE A 20 -17.48 3.55 -31.19
N VAL A 21 -17.92 3.55 -29.94
CA VAL A 21 -17.17 3.02 -28.78
C VAL A 21 -17.92 1.83 -28.21
N ARG A 22 -17.22 0.73 -27.99
CA ARG A 22 -17.71 -0.41 -27.23
C ARG A 22 -17.06 -0.39 -25.85
N LEU A 23 -17.87 -0.45 -24.79
CA LEU A 23 -17.37 -0.63 -23.44
C LEU A 23 -17.08 -2.11 -23.20
N ASN A 24 -15.83 -2.53 -23.28
CA ASN A 24 -15.46 -3.94 -23.06
C ASN A 24 -15.50 -4.30 -21.57
N ASP A 25 -15.01 -3.39 -20.72
CA ASP A 25 -14.96 -3.58 -19.28
C ASP A 25 -15.03 -2.21 -18.59
N LEU A 26 -15.71 -2.14 -17.45
CA LEU A 26 -15.76 -0.95 -16.61
C LEU A 26 -14.79 -1.16 -15.45
N ARG A 27 -13.55 -0.80 -15.63
CA ARG A 27 -12.64 -0.61 -14.51
C ARG A 27 -12.87 0.80 -13.99
N THR A 28 -13.64 0.91 -12.91
CA THR A 28 -13.58 2.13 -12.12
C THR A 28 -12.11 2.26 -11.72
N GLY A 29 -11.40 3.24 -12.23
CA GLY A 29 -9.94 3.41 -12.12
C GLY A 29 -9.41 3.67 -10.71
N VAL A 30 -10.06 3.12 -9.75
CA VAL A 30 -9.79 3.04 -8.35
C VAL A 30 -9.91 1.55 -8.06
N GLY A 31 -8.80 0.87 -7.85
CA GLY A 31 -8.79 -0.52 -7.41
C GLY A 31 -9.84 -0.75 -6.34
N ASP A 32 -10.28 -1.98 -6.14
CA ASP A 32 -11.38 -2.35 -5.26
C ASP A 32 -11.48 -1.38 -4.08
N PRO A 33 -12.65 -0.74 -3.89
CA PRO A 33 -12.82 0.25 -2.83
C PRO A 33 -12.57 -0.35 -1.45
N VAL A 34 -12.51 -1.67 -1.41
CA VAL A 34 -12.29 -2.48 -0.22
C VAL A 34 -11.05 -3.33 -0.43
N GLN A 35 -9.97 -2.99 0.28
CA GLN A 35 -8.72 -3.74 0.22
C GLN A 35 -8.47 -4.46 1.54
N GLN A 36 -8.13 -5.75 1.44
CA GLN A 36 -7.67 -6.51 2.60
C GLN A 36 -6.22 -6.11 2.89
N GLN A 37 -5.94 -5.73 4.13
CA GLN A 37 -4.59 -5.51 4.63
C GLN A 37 -4.26 -6.56 5.68
N THR A 38 -3.00 -6.97 5.70
CA THR A 38 -2.46 -7.94 6.64
C THR A 38 -1.41 -7.29 7.52
N HIS A 39 -1.58 -7.32 8.84
CA HIS A 39 -0.55 -6.95 9.79
C HIS A 39 0.34 -8.16 10.00
N ALA A 40 1.60 -8.03 9.61
CA ALA A 40 2.56 -9.12 9.69
C ALA A 40 3.87 -8.69 10.34
N ARG A 41 4.61 -9.67 10.84
CA ARG A 41 5.98 -9.52 11.29
C ARG A 41 6.84 -10.64 10.73
N HIS A 42 8.15 -10.41 10.62
CA HIS A 42 9.05 -11.39 10.05
C HIS A 42 10.42 -11.44 10.73
N ILE A 43 11.12 -12.53 10.49
CA ILE A 43 12.54 -12.70 10.81
C ILE A 43 13.25 -12.99 9.50
N LEU A 44 14.23 -12.17 9.15
CA LEU A 44 15.06 -12.35 7.97
C LEU A 44 16.45 -12.83 8.38
N ILE A 45 16.93 -13.92 7.77
CA ILE A 45 18.33 -14.34 7.86
C ILE A 45 18.93 -14.30 6.45
N ARG A 46 19.96 -13.48 6.30
CA ARG A 46 20.69 -13.34 5.04
C ARG A 46 21.86 -14.31 5.00
N PRO A 47 21.99 -15.14 3.95
CA PRO A 47 23.22 -15.88 3.69
C PRO A 47 24.42 -14.92 3.54
N THR A 48 25.56 -15.36 4.00
CA THR A 48 26.84 -14.61 3.93
C THR A 48 27.96 -15.55 3.50
N ALA A 49 29.18 -15.02 3.34
CA ALA A 49 30.35 -15.86 3.03
C ALA A 49 30.61 -16.96 4.08
N VAL A 50 30.18 -16.74 5.34
CA VAL A 50 30.37 -17.69 6.46
C VAL A 50 29.10 -18.41 6.88
N LEU A 51 27.94 -18.00 6.35
CA LEU A 51 26.64 -18.61 6.62
C LEU A 51 25.99 -19.03 5.30
N SER A 52 26.01 -20.32 5.00
CA SER A 52 25.40 -20.83 3.77
C SER A 52 23.89 -20.63 3.76
N SER A 53 23.28 -20.70 2.57
CA SER A 53 21.81 -20.59 2.41
C SER A 53 21.10 -21.70 3.20
N GLU A 54 21.61 -22.92 3.20
CA GLU A 54 21.05 -24.03 3.95
C GLU A 54 21.13 -23.81 5.46
N GLN A 55 22.28 -23.33 5.96
CA GLN A 55 22.43 -22.97 7.37
C GLN A 55 21.49 -21.83 7.80
N ALA A 56 21.24 -20.87 6.93
CA ALA A 56 20.28 -19.80 7.20
C ALA A 56 18.85 -20.35 7.32
N ARG A 57 18.47 -21.26 6.43
CA ARG A 57 17.21 -21.99 6.49
C ARG A 57 17.07 -22.81 7.77
N GLU A 58 18.07 -23.61 8.11
CA GLU A 58 18.08 -24.46 9.33
C GLU A 58 17.94 -23.60 10.60
N ARG A 59 18.59 -22.45 10.67
CA ARG A 59 18.41 -21.51 11.78
C ARG A 59 16.96 -21.08 11.94
N LEU A 60 16.28 -20.75 10.84
CA LEU A 60 14.86 -20.37 10.89
C LEU A 60 13.97 -21.55 11.27
N VAL A 61 14.27 -22.77 10.84
CA VAL A 61 13.56 -23.99 11.29
C VAL A 61 13.65 -24.13 12.81
N ASN A 62 14.85 -23.98 13.37
CA ASN A 62 15.08 -24.05 14.82
C ASN A 62 14.34 -22.91 15.57
N ILE A 63 14.38 -21.69 15.04
CA ILE A 63 13.65 -20.54 15.62
C ILE A 63 12.14 -20.80 15.59
N ARG A 64 11.62 -21.31 14.48
CA ARG A 64 10.21 -21.67 14.35
C ARG A 64 9.79 -22.73 15.37
N GLN A 65 10.58 -23.77 15.53
CA GLN A 65 10.32 -24.80 16.56
C GLN A 65 10.24 -24.20 17.96
N ARG A 66 11.16 -23.33 18.30
CA ARG A 66 11.16 -22.63 19.60
C ARG A 66 9.93 -21.76 19.79
N ILE A 67 9.43 -21.12 18.74
CA ILE A 67 8.23 -20.30 18.80
C ILE A 67 6.98 -21.18 18.92
N VAL A 68 6.82 -22.15 18.00
CA VAL A 68 5.58 -22.93 17.87
C VAL A 68 5.44 -23.98 18.96
N GLN A 69 6.52 -24.64 19.33
CA GLN A 69 6.52 -25.74 20.30
C GLN A 69 7.04 -25.33 21.68
N GLY A 70 8.02 -24.42 21.71
CA GLY A 70 8.67 -23.95 22.92
C GLY A 70 8.06 -22.69 23.55
N GLY A 71 7.06 -22.08 22.93
CA GLY A 71 6.40 -20.87 23.45
C GLY A 71 7.26 -19.61 23.45
N ALA A 72 8.40 -19.61 22.71
CA ALA A 72 9.25 -18.44 22.61
C ALA A 72 8.52 -17.30 21.92
N ASN A 73 8.73 -16.06 22.39
CA ASN A 73 8.11 -14.88 21.80
C ASN A 73 8.74 -14.56 20.43
N PHE A 74 7.93 -14.42 19.39
CA PHE A 74 8.39 -14.11 18.03
C PHE A 74 9.18 -12.81 17.97
N ALA A 75 8.71 -11.76 18.65
CA ALA A 75 9.37 -10.44 18.61
C ALA A 75 10.76 -10.50 19.26
N ASP A 76 10.94 -11.29 20.33
CA ASP A 76 12.25 -11.46 20.96
C ASP A 76 13.21 -12.24 20.05
N MET A 77 12.70 -13.27 19.36
CA MET A 77 13.48 -13.99 18.37
C MET A 77 13.87 -13.07 17.19
N ALA A 78 12.97 -12.20 16.75
CA ALA A 78 13.26 -11.23 15.69
C ALA A 78 14.36 -10.24 16.13
N ARG A 79 14.26 -9.68 17.34
CA ARG A 79 15.30 -8.78 17.90
C ARG A 79 16.66 -9.43 17.97
N GLN A 80 16.70 -10.70 18.29
CA GLN A 80 17.96 -11.44 18.52
C GLN A 80 18.59 -11.94 17.21
N TYR A 81 17.79 -12.38 16.23
CA TYR A 81 18.29 -13.13 15.10
C TYR A 81 18.03 -12.48 13.73
N SER A 82 17.12 -11.52 13.62
CA SER A 82 16.78 -10.94 12.32
C SER A 82 17.85 -9.98 11.82
N ASN A 83 18.15 -10.07 10.53
CA ASN A 83 19.01 -9.13 9.80
C ASN A 83 18.24 -8.00 9.14
N ASP A 84 16.94 -7.91 9.40
CA ASP A 84 16.10 -6.85 8.84
C ASP A 84 16.09 -5.60 9.72
N ALA A 85 15.82 -4.44 9.11
CA ALA A 85 15.74 -3.16 9.81
C ALA A 85 14.59 -3.11 10.83
N SER A 86 13.56 -3.95 10.67
CA SER A 86 12.45 -4.09 11.62
C SER A 86 12.80 -4.92 12.87
N ALA A 87 13.99 -5.51 12.95
CA ALA A 87 14.41 -6.34 14.07
C ALA A 87 14.24 -5.67 15.45
N PRO A 88 14.64 -4.39 15.67
CA PRO A 88 14.45 -3.71 16.95
C PRO A 88 12.99 -3.60 17.38
N GLN A 89 12.08 -3.52 16.40
CA GLN A 89 10.63 -3.49 16.59
C GLN A 89 10.01 -4.91 16.68
N GLY A 90 10.83 -5.96 16.84
CA GLY A 90 10.36 -7.34 16.89
C GLY A 90 9.95 -7.92 15.53
N GLY A 91 10.51 -7.38 14.44
CA GLY A 91 10.23 -7.79 13.08
C GLY A 91 8.89 -7.24 12.52
N ASP A 92 8.26 -6.31 13.21
CA ASP A 92 6.95 -5.74 12.81
C ASP A 92 7.08 -4.93 11.52
N LEU A 93 6.26 -5.28 10.52
CA LEU A 93 6.16 -4.60 9.22
C LEU A 93 4.94 -3.68 9.13
N GLY A 94 4.08 -3.67 10.17
CA GLY A 94 2.83 -2.95 10.15
C GLY A 94 1.80 -3.57 9.19
N TRP A 95 0.88 -2.72 8.72
CA TRP A 95 -0.18 -3.11 7.79
C TRP A 95 0.33 -3.11 6.36
N LEU A 96 0.32 -4.27 5.75
CA LEU A 96 0.74 -4.51 4.37
C LEU A 96 -0.49 -4.62 3.47
N SER A 97 -0.45 -3.89 2.36
CA SER A 97 -1.43 -3.99 1.27
C SER A 97 -0.95 -5.01 0.23
N PRO A 98 -1.84 -5.58 -0.60
CA PRO A 98 -1.44 -6.42 -1.72
C PRO A 98 -0.40 -5.74 -2.60
N GLN A 99 0.60 -6.49 -3.04
CA GLN A 99 1.72 -6.05 -3.91
C GLN A 99 2.75 -5.10 -3.24
N GLU A 100 2.70 -4.91 -1.93
CA GLU A 100 3.74 -4.16 -1.20
C GLU A 100 4.96 -5.01 -0.85
N THR A 101 4.87 -6.33 -0.99
CA THR A 101 5.96 -7.27 -0.71
C THR A 101 6.33 -8.09 -1.95
N VAL A 102 7.48 -8.79 -1.87
CA VAL A 102 7.87 -9.70 -2.96
C VAL A 102 6.90 -10.88 -3.07
N PRO A 103 6.68 -11.42 -4.29
CA PRO A 103 5.62 -12.41 -4.53
C PRO A 103 5.73 -13.67 -3.66
N GLU A 104 6.95 -14.09 -3.32
CA GLU A 104 7.20 -15.26 -2.47
C GLU A 104 6.73 -15.03 -1.04
N PHE A 105 6.99 -13.81 -0.53
CA PHE A 105 6.56 -13.39 0.80
C PHE A 105 5.04 -13.25 0.86
N GLU A 106 4.45 -12.59 -0.13
CA GLU A 106 3.01 -12.37 -0.21
C GLU A 106 2.24 -13.68 -0.25
N ARG A 107 2.64 -14.63 -1.13
CA ARG A 107 2.01 -15.96 -1.21
C ARG A 107 2.06 -16.72 0.11
N ALA A 108 3.20 -16.66 0.80
CA ALA A 108 3.32 -17.33 2.09
C ALA A 108 2.48 -16.65 3.18
N MET A 109 2.48 -15.32 3.20
CA MET A 109 1.67 -14.53 4.13
C MET A 109 0.17 -14.79 3.94
N ASP A 110 -0.29 -14.84 2.68
CA ASP A 110 -1.71 -15.04 2.36
C ASP A 110 -2.22 -16.43 2.74
N ALA A 111 -1.35 -17.44 2.70
CA ALA A 111 -1.70 -18.81 3.11
C ALA A 111 -1.84 -18.99 4.63
N LEU A 112 -1.32 -18.06 5.45
CA LEU A 112 -1.34 -18.15 6.91
C LEU A 112 -2.67 -17.62 7.48
N LYS A 113 -3.10 -18.22 8.59
CA LYS A 113 -4.15 -17.65 9.44
C LYS A 113 -3.54 -16.68 10.46
N PRO A 114 -4.34 -15.74 11.00
CA PRO A 114 -3.92 -14.92 12.12
C PRO A 114 -3.36 -15.78 13.29
N GLY A 115 -2.18 -15.41 13.77
CA GLY A 115 -1.42 -16.13 14.80
C GLY A 115 -0.46 -17.19 14.26
N GLU A 116 -0.61 -17.66 13.03
CA GLU A 116 0.25 -18.70 12.45
C GLU A 116 1.63 -18.17 12.04
N VAL A 117 2.62 -19.06 12.13
CA VAL A 117 4.02 -18.85 11.70
C VAL A 117 4.30 -19.72 10.48
N SER A 118 4.84 -19.13 9.42
CA SER A 118 5.18 -19.83 8.18
C SER A 118 6.27 -20.89 8.38
N GLU A 119 6.43 -21.76 7.40
CA GLU A 119 7.72 -22.40 7.16
C GLU A 119 8.74 -21.36 6.67
N PRO A 120 10.05 -21.61 6.81
CA PRO A 120 11.07 -20.75 6.20
C PRO A 120 10.87 -20.66 4.69
N ILE A 121 10.74 -19.43 4.18
CA ILE A 121 10.60 -19.16 2.74
C ILE A 121 11.83 -18.42 2.23
N GLN A 122 12.19 -18.68 0.99
CA GLN A 122 13.30 -18.01 0.32
C GLN A 122 12.79 -16.83 -0.53
N SER A 123 13.51 -15.73 -0.48
CA SER A 123 13.33 -14.56 -1.34
C SER A 123 14.68 -14.08 -1.88
N PRO A 124 14.72 -13.10 -2.79
CA PRO A 124 15.97 -12.46 -3.21
C PRO A 124 16.78 -11.81 -2.07
N PHE A 125 16.13 -11.52 -0.94
CA PHE A 125 16.77 -10.88 0.23
C PHE A 125 17.35 -11.88 1.24
N GLY A 126 17.02 -13.16 1.12
CA GLY A 126 17.41 -14.22 2.03
C GLY A 126 16.23 -15.11 2.45
N TRP A 127 16.34 -15.70 3.62
CA TRP A 127 15.31 -16.58 4.17
C TRP A 127 14.46 -15.84 5.20
N HIS A 128 13.16 -16.01 5.11
CA HIS A 128 12.18 -15.38 5.97
C HIS A 128 11.37 -16.39 6.77
N LEU A 129 11.04 -16.02 8.00
CA LEU A 129 9.98 -16.61 8.79
C LEU A 129 8.93 -15.53 9.01
N ILE A 130 7.68 -15.80 8.67
CA ILE A 130 6.59 -14.81 8.68
C ILE A 130 5.56 -15.22 9.72
N GLN A 131 5.02 -14.25 10.44
CA GLN A 131 3.84 -14.44 11.26
C GLN A 131 2.80 -13.40 10.92
N VAL A 132 1.57 -13.84 10.66
CA VAL A 132 0.40 -12.96 10.53
C VAL A 132 -0.12 -12.66 11.93
N ILE A 133 -0.27 -11.38 12.26
CA ILE A 133 -0.85 -10.93 13.53
C ILE A 133 -2.35 -10.84 13.37
N GLU A 134 -2.81 -10.07 12.40
CA GLU A 134 -4.24 -9.85 12.13
C GLU A 134 -4.48 -9.42 10.68
N ARG A 135 -5.73 -9.45 10.27
CA ARG A 135 -6.17 -8.95 8.96
C ARG A 135 -7.31 -7.97 9.13
N ARG A 136 -7.32 -6.94 8.32
CA ARG A 136 -8.41 -5.98 8.26
C ARG A 136 -8.83 -5.71 6.82
N THR A 137 -10.04 -5.26 6.69
CA THR A 137 -10.59 -4.78 5.44
C THR A 137 -10.67 -3.26 5.52
N GLN A 138 -9.94 -2.57 4.63
CA GLN A 138 -9.93 -1.11 4.56
C GLN A 138 -10.74 -0.63 3.36
N ASP A 139 -11.71 0.25 3.60
CA ASP A 139 -12.46 0.93 2.55
C ASP A 139 -11.65 2.14 2.04
N LEU A 140 -10.84 1.88 1.03
CA LEU A 140 -10.01 2.91 0.38
C LEU A 140 -10.85 3.91 -0.43
N GLY A 141 -12.07 3.55 -0.80
CA GLY A 141 -12.97 4.44 -1.52
C GLY A 141 -13.37 5.65 -0.69
N ARG A 142 -13.75 5.42 0.57
CA ARG A 142 -14.07 6.50 1.51
C ARG A 142 -12.88 7.38 1.87
N GLU A 143 -11.71 6.77 2.08
CA GLU A 143 -10.48 7.50 2.38
C GLU A 143 -10.08 8.43 1.21
N ARG A 144 -10.10 7.90 -0.02
CA ARG A 144 -9.81 8.68 -1.23
C ARG A 144 -10.84 9.79 -1.47
N GLN A 145 -12.13 9.52 -1.24
CA GLN A 145 -13.16 10.55 -1.34
C GLN A 145 -12.94 11.67 -0.31
N ARG A 146 -12.61 11.33 0.93
CA ARG A 146 -12.28 12.30 1.97
C ARG A 146 -11.03 13.11 1.62
N GLN A 147 -10.00 12.47 1.10
CA GLN A 147 -8.76 13.12 0.68
C GLN A 147 -8.99 14.05 -0.52
N ALA A 148 -9.73 13.60 -1.52
CA ALA A 148 -10.13 14.43 -2.65
C ALA A 148 -11.01 15.64 -2.23
N ALA A 149 -11.95 15.42 -1.32
CA ALA A 149 -12.77 16.49 -0.77
C ALA A 149 -11.93 17.50 0.04
N ARG A 150 -10.97 17.04 0.86
CA ARG A 150 -10.04 17.93 1.59
C ARG A 150 -9.19 18.74 0.64
N GLN A 151 -8.68 18.13 -0.43
CA GLN A 151 -7.86 18.81 -1.43
C GLN A 151 -8.67 19.85 -2.21
N ALA A 152 -9.89 19.53 -2.60
CA ALA A 152 -10.79 20.47 -3.25
C ALA A 152 -11.18 21.65 -2.36
N LEU A 153 -11.45 21.39 -1.06
CA LEU A 153 -11.73 22.44 -0.09
C LEU A 153 -10.50 23.32 0.19
N PHE A 154 -9.31 22.72 0.26
CA PHE A 154 -8.07 23.47 0.45
C PHE A 154 -7.81 24.40 -0.73
N GLN A 155 -7.96 23.91 -1.97
CA GLN A 155 -7.79 24.71 -3.18
C GLN A 155 -8.77 25.87 -3.21
N ARG A 156 -10.07 25.62 -2.94
CA ARG A 156 -11.08 26.67 -2.88
C ARG A 156 -10.76 27.74 -1.83
N LYS A 157 -10.26 27.34 -0.65
CA LYS A 157 -9.85 28.29 0.39
C LYS A 157 -8.63 29.10 -0.01
N LEU A 158 -7.68 28.53 -0.72
CA LEU A 158 -6.52 29.23 -1.24
C LEU A 158 -6.95 30.29 -2.26
N ASP A 159 -7.81 29.92 -3.20
CA ASP A 159 -8.32 30.84 -4.21
C ASP A 159 -9.06 32.03 -3.56
N GLN A 160 -9.89 31.73 -2.56
CA GLN A 160 -10.63 32.73 -1.81
C GLN A 160 -9.71 33.67 -1.00
N LEU A 161 -8.71 33.13 -0.31
CA LEU A 161 -7.70 33.91 0.41
C LEU A 161 -6.87 34.78 -0.53
N TYR A 162 -6.55 34.28 -1.72
CA TYR A 162 -5.82 35.04 -2.73
C TYR A 162 -6.66 36.20 -3.26
N GLU A 163 -7.95 35.99 -3.55
CA GLU A 163 -8.88 37.05 -3.99
C GLU A 163 -9.07 38.12 -2.90
N ASP A 164 -9.26 37.70 -1.65
CA ASP A 164 -9.44 38.61 -0.52
C ASP A 164 -8.16 39.41 -0.25
N TRP A 165 -6.99 38.77 -0.31
CA TRP A 165 -5.70 39.46 -0.19
C TRP A 165 -5.45 40.45 -1.33
N ALA A 166 -5.75 40.06 -2.59
CA ALA A 166 -5.62 40.94 -3.74
C ALA A 166 -6.55 42.15 -3.65
N ARG A 167 -7.77 41.95 -3.12
CA ARG A 167 -8.73 43.03 -2.85
C ARG A 167 -8.21 43.97 -1.78
N GLU A 168 -7.72 43.41 -0.65
CA GLU A 168 -7.17 44.23 0.45
C GLU A 168 -5.96 45.05 0.00
N LEU A 169 -5.07 44.48 -0.82
CA LEU A 169 -3.94 45.20 -1.39
C LEU A 169 -4.41 46.35 -2.31
N ARG A 170 -5.43 46.11 -3.13
CA ARG A 170 -5.98 47.11 -4.04
C ARG A 170 -6.64 48.23 -3.28
N ASP A 171 -7.34 47.94 -2.19
CA ASP A 171 -8.01 48.92 -1.34
C ASP A 171 -7.02 49.80 -0.56
N LYS A 172 -5.83 49.29 -0.27
CA LYS A 172 -4.76 50.02 0.45
C LYS A 172 -3.77 50.72 -0.47
N ALA A 173 -3.73 50.39 -1.76
CA ALA A 173 -2.79 50.91 -2.73
C ALA A 173 -3.47 51.92 -3.67
N TYR A 174 -2.73 52.96 -4.04
CA TYR A 174 -3.15 53.83 -5.16
C TYR A 174 -2.85 53.08 -6.46
N VAL A 175 -3.91 52.73 -7.21
CA VAL A 175 -3.79 51.96 -8.46
C VAL A 175 -4.14 52.91 -9.64
N GLU A 176 -3.13 53.25 -10.43
CA GLU A 176 -3.33 53.98 -11.71
C GLU A 176 -3.31 52.98 -12.88
N ILE A 177 -4.41 52.79 -13.58
CA ILE A 177 -4.48 51.96 -14.78
C ILE A 177 -4.23 52.83 -15.99
N ARG A 178 -3.06 52.72 -16.63
CA ARG A 178 -2.75 53.35 -17.92
C ARG A 178 -3.07 52.36 -19.04
N LEU A 179 -4.23 52.57 -19.67
CA LEU A 179 -4.57 51.89 -20.90
C LEU A 179 -3.86 52.59 -22.05
N GLY A 180 -2.89 51.98 -22.70
CA GLY A 180 -2.22 52.44 -23.90
C GLY A 180 -3.00 52.09 -25.15
#